data_895dbc4ec9d32fd40cf1c3b8a6679c46
#
_entry.id   895dbc4ec9d32fd40cf1c3b8a6679c46
#
_cell.length_a   1.000
_cell.length_b   1.000
_cell.length_c   1.000
_cell.angle_alpha   90.00
_cell.angle_beta   90.00
_cell.angle_gamma   90.00
#
_symmetry.space_group_name_H-M   'P 1'
#
loop_
_entity.id
_entity.type
_entity.pdbx_description
1 polymer ?
#
loop_
_entity_poly.entity_id
_entity_poly.type
_entity_poly.pdbx_seq_one_letter_code
_entity_poly.pdbx_strand_id
1 'polypeptide(L)'
;QGYGVGSSGALVASIYDQYAHDKITILENLTRDKLLKLKEIFSLMESFFHGKSSGLDPLNSYLSLPILINSKDNIEAAGIPSQSATGRGAVFLLDSGIVGETAPMVNIFMENLKDQGFRKMLKSQFIKYTDSCVENFLQGDMKSLFKNTKELSKVVLSNFKPMIPEQFHQIWQNGIETNDYYLKLCGSGGGGY
;
A
#
# COMPACT_ATOMS: atom_id res chain seq x y z
N GLN A 1 0.63 -14.95 -10.93
CA GLN A 1 1.18 -14.93 -9.58
C GLN A 1 2.45 -14.09 -9.56
N GLY A 2 2.73 -13.40 -8.43
CA GLY A 2 3.96 -12.59 -8.28
C GLY A 2 3.88 -11.14 -8.77
N TYR A 3 2.71 -10.67 -9.19
CA TYR A 3 2.51 -9.27 -9.63
C TYR A 3 2.03 -8.31 -8.53
N GLY A 4 1.96 -8.77 -7.27
CA GLY A 4 1.59 -7.91 -6.14
C GLY A 4 0.13 -7.43 -6.11
N VAL A 5 -0.76 -8.05 -6.89
CA VAL A 5 -2.18 -7.69 -6.98
C VAL A 5 -3.08 -8.46 -5.98
N GLY A 6 -2.49 -9.12 -4.99
CA GLY A 6 -3.23 -9.79 -3.93
C GLY A 6 -4.06 -11.00 -4.37
N SER A 7 -3.63 -11.75 -5.40
CA SER A 7 -4.40 -12.90 -5.91
C SER A 7 -4.64 -13.99 -4.86
N SER A 8 -3.69 -14.25 -3.95
CA SER A 8 -3.87 -15.16 -2.82
C SER A 8 -4.92 -14.61 -1.83
N GLY A 9 -4.85 -13.32 -1.55
CA GLY A 9 -5.83 -12.64 -0.71
C GLY A 9 -7.24 -12.72 -1.27
N ALA A 10 -7.40 -12.52 -2.59
CA ALA A 10 -8.69 -12.66 -3.26
C ALA A 10 -9.25 -14.10 -3.16
N LEU A 11 -8.38 -15.12 -3.30
CA LEU A 11 -8.79 -16.51 -3.11
C LEU A 11 -9.25 -16.79 -1.68
N VAL A 12 -8.50 -16.33 -0.68
CA VAL A 12 -8.86 -16.48 0.73
C VAL A 12 -10.19 -15.78 1.05
N ALA A 13 -10.37 -14.55 0.54
CA ALA A 13 -11.61 -13.80 0.68
C ALA A 13 -12.81 -14.54 0.07
N SER A 14 -12.63 -15.12 -1.11
CA SER A 14 -13.69 -15.90 -1.78
C SER A 14 -14.06 -17.19 -1.02
N ILE A 15 -13.05 -17.88 -0.45
CA ILE A 15 -13.28 -19.07 0.37
C ILE A 15 -14.07 -18.69 1.64
N TYR A 16 -13.69 -17.60 2.31
CA TYR A 16 -14.42 -17.10 3.47
C TYR A 16 -15.87 -16.74 3.09
N ASP A 17 -16.06 -16.00 2.01
CA ASP A 17 -17.38 -15.60 1.57
C ASP A 17 -18.28 -16.79 1.23
N GLN A 18 -17.73 -17.82 0.62
CA GLN A 18 -18.50 -18.99 0.21
C GLN A 18 -18.82 -19.95 1.38
N TYR A 19 -17.90 -20.14 2.32
CA TYR A 19 -17.96 -21.26 3.27
C TYR A 19 -18.09 -20.87 4.74
N ALA A 20 -17.87 -19.60 5.12
CA ALA A 20 -18.04 -19.18 6.50
C ALA A 20 -19.53 -19.17 6.89
N HIS A 21 -19.88 -19.77 8.04
CA HIS A 21 -21.25 -19.81 8.55
C HIS A 21 -21.70 -18.45 9.11
N ASP A 22 -21.07 -17.99 10.18
CA ASP A 22 -21.42 -16.71 10.82
C ASP A 22 -20.50 -15.60 10.34
N LYS A 23 -20.54 -15.33 9.04
CA LYS A 23 -19.64 -14.37 8.43
C LYS A 23 -19.99 -12.91 8.77
N ILE A 24 -18.96 -12.13 9.03
CA ILE A 24 -19.08 -10.68 9.11
C ILE A 24 -19.23 -10.15 7.70
N THR A 25 -20.33 -9.49 7.40
CA THR A 25 -20.66 -8.99 6.05
C THR A 25 -20.42 -7.48 5.93
N ILE A 26 -20.20 -7.02 4.70
CA ILE A 26 -20.02 -5.60 4.39
C ILE A 26 -21.31 -4.80 4.64
N LEU A 27 -22.46 -5.47 4.59
CA LEU A 27 -23.77 -4.85 4.79
C LEU A 27 -24.05 -4.52 6.26
N GLU A 28 -23.26 -5.06 7.18
CA GLU A 28 -23.36 -4.74 8.59
C GLU A 28 -22.55 -3.48 8.92
N ASN A 29 -22.84 -2.90 10.09
CA ASN A 29 -21.99 -1.84 10.62
C ASN A 29 -20.59 -2.41 10.92
N LEU A 30 -19.61 -2.07 10.08
CA LEU A 30 -18.22 -2.50 10.20
C LEU A 30 -17.53 -1.71 11.32
N THR A 31 -17.70 -2.18 12.55
CA THR A 31 -16.96 -1.63 13.67
C THR A 31 -15.48 -2.02 13.58
N ARG A 32 -14.63 -1.26 14.28
CA ARG A 32 -13.19 -1.56 14.38
C ARG A 32 -12.94 -3.00 14.84
N ASP A 33 -13.68 -3.48 15.84
CA ASP A 33 -13.51 -4.84 16.37
C ASP A 33 -13.85 -5.90 15.32
N LYS A 34 -14.89 -5.68 14.50
CA LYS A 34 -15.24 -6.55 13.38
C LYS A 34 -14.14 -6.57 12.32
N LEU A 35 -13.55 -5.41 12.00
CA LEU A 35 -12.44 -5.32 11.05
C LEU A 35 -11.19 -6.04 11.57
N LEU A 36 -10.85 -5.88 12.83
CA LEU A 36 -9.73 -6.59 13.46
C LEU A 36 -9.95 -8.09 13.50
N LYS A 37 -11.17 -8.54 13.82
CA LYS A 37 -11.54 -9.95 13.80
C LYS A 37 -11.45 -10.56 12.41
N LEU A 38 -11.96 -9.87 11.38
CA LEU A 38 -11.81 -10.30 9.98
C LEU A 38 -10.33 -10.39 9.58
N LYS A 39 -9.55 -9.37 9.92
CA LYS A 39 -8.10 -9.37 9.66
C LYS A 39 -7.40 -10.58 10.30
N GLU A 40 -7.76 -10.92 11.54
CA GLU A 40 -7.20 -12.07 12.24
C GLU A 40 -7.57 -13.39 11.54
N ILE A 41 -8.84 -13.58 11.20
CA ILE A 41 -9.32 -14.76 10.48
C ILE A 41 -8.56 -14.90 9.15
N PHE A 42 -8.49 -13.82 8.37
CA PHE A 42 -7.80 -13.82 7.10
C PHE A 42 -6.30 -14.04 7.22
N SER A 43 -5.67 -13.51 8.28
CA SER A 43 -4.27 -13.78 8.60
C SER A 43 -4.02 -15.27 8.84
N LEU A 44 -4.88 -15.93 9.59
CA LEU A 44 -4.79 -17.37 9.85
C LEU A 44 -4.99 -18.19 8.57
N MET A 45 -6.02 -17.87 7.79
CA MET A 45 -6.32 -18.59 6.54
C MET A 45 -5.18 -18.44 5.52
N GLU A 46 -4.66 -17.24 5.31
CA GLU A 46 -3.59 -16.98 4.35
C GLU A 46 -2.23 -17.55 4.82
N SER A 47 -1.98 -17.57 6.13
CA SER A 47 -0.76 -18.14 6.71
C SER A 47 -0.63 -19.63 6.45
N PHE A 48 -1.71 -20.32 6.17
CA PHE A 48 -1.67 -21.73 5.76
C PHE A 48 -0.89 -21.93 4.43
N PHE A 49 -0.97 -20.95 3.53
CA PHE A 49 -0.31 -21.04 2.22
C PHE A 49 1.08 -20.39 2.19
N HIS A 50 1.29 -19.33 2.98
CA HIS A 50 2.47 -18.46 2.86
C HIS A 50 3.29 -18.35 4.15
N GLY A 51 2.97 -19.14 5.17
CA GLY A 51 3.60 -19.06 6.48
C GLY A 51 2.99 -17.90 7.30
N LYS A 52 3.63 -16.74 7.37
CA LYS A 52 3.11 -15.61 8.15
C LYS A 52 2.48 -14.55 7.25
N SER A 53 1.19 -14.28 7.46
CA SER A 53 0.45 -13.21 6.76
C SER A 53 -0.07 -12.14 7.71
N SER A 54 -0.22 -10.91 7.20
CA SER A 54 -0.88 -9.81 7.91
C SER A 54 -2.41 -9.90 7.88
N GLY A 55 -2.98 -10.64 6.92
CA GLY A 55 -4.41 -10.70 6.65
C GLY A 55 -4.99 -9.45 5.96
N LEU A 56 -4.15 -8.49 5.57
CA LEU A 56 -4.61 -7.22 4.97
C LEU A 56 -5.05 -7.36 3.52
N ASP A 57 -4.36 -8.17 2.72
CA ASP A 57 -4.73 -8.39 1.32
C ASP A 57 -6.08 -9.09 1.19
N PRO A 58 -6.37 -10.19 1.90
CA PRO A 58 -7.70 -10.78 1.92
C PRO A 58 -8.76 -9.83 2.48
N LEU A 59 -8.44 -9.08 3.53
CA LEU A 59 -9.37 -8.11 4.12
C LEU A 59 -9.77 -7.03 3.09
N ASN A 60 -8.81 -6.45 2.40
CA ASN A 60 -9.08 -5.45 1.37
C ASN A 60 -9.88 -6.05 0.20
N SER A 61 -9.54 -7.27 -0.23
CA SER A 61 -10.27 -7.98 -1.29
C SER A 61 -11.71 -8.29 -0.90
N TYR A 62 -11.95 -8.70 0.35
CA TYR A 62 -13.28 -9.01 0.86
C TYR A 62 -14.16 -7.77 1.01
N LEU A 63 -13.61 -6.71 1.59
CA LEU A 63 -14.36 -5.48 1.83
C LEU A 63 -14.62 -4.68 0.57
N SER A 64 -13.74 -4.78 -0.44
CA SER A 64 -13.80 -3.93 -1.66
C SER A 64 -13.89 -2.43 -1.34
N LEU A 65 -13.31 -2.02 -0.21
CA LEU A 65 -13.28 -0.65 0.29
C LEU A 65 -11.84 -0.27 0.64
N PRO A 66 -11.45 0.98 0.45
CA PRO A 66 -10.16 1.47 0.95
C PRO A 66 -10.05 1.30 2.46
N ILE A 67 -8.89 0.87 2.91
CA ILE A 67 -8.60 0.67 4.33
C ILE A 67 -7.49 1.63 4.73
N LEU A 68 -7.72 2.42 5.76
CA LEU A 68 -6.71 3.24 6.41
C LEU A 68 -6.06 2.45 7.55
N ILE A 69 -4.74 2.31 7.49
CA ILE A 69 -3.94 1.60 8.48
C ILE A 69 -3.13 2.62 9.26
N ASN A 70 -3.60 3.00 10.43
CA ASN A 70 -2.89 3.93 11.31
C ASN A 70 -1.83 3.23 12.17
N SER A 71 -2.10 1.98 12.55
CA SER A 71 -1.17 1.09 13.27
C SER A 71 -1.60 -0.36 13.10
N LYS A 72 -0.82 -1.29 13.65
CA LYS A 72 -1.14 -2.73 13.63
C LYS A 72 -2.57 -3.05 14.07
N ASP A 73 -3.04 -2.34 15.09
CA ASP A 73 -4.35 -2.59 15.72
C ASP A 73 -5.32 -1.40 15.53
N ASN A 74 -4.97 -0.46 14.65
CA ASN A 74 -5.83 0.66 14.32
C ASN A 74 -6.04 0.73 12.80
N ILE A 75 -7.07 0.03 12.35
CA ILE A 75 -7.52 -0.01 10.97
C ILE A 75 -8.97 0.45 10.89
N GLU A 76 -9.30 1.17 9.84
CA GLU A 76 -10.64 1.67 9.58
C GLU A 76 -10.95 1.69 8.08
N ALA A 77 -12.22 1.55 7.73
CA ALA A 77 -12.64 1.76 6.35
C ALA A 77 -12.59 3.26 6.03
N ALA A 78 -11.95 3.62 4.94
CA ALA A 78 -11.83 5.01 4.51
C ALA A 78 -12.78 5.29 3.33
N GLY A 79 -13.47 6.43 3.38
CA GLY A 79 -14.22 6.93 2.24
C GLY A 79 -13.28 7.43 1.14
N ILE A 80 -13.60 7.12 -0.12
CA ILE A 80 -12.96 7.81 -1.24
C ILE A 80 -13.62 9.18 -1.36
N PRO A 81 -12.85 10.30 -1.39
CA PRO A 81 -13.41 11.60 -1.67
C PRO A 81 -14.21 11.56 -2.97
N SER A 82 -15.38 12.20 -2.98
CA SER A 82 -16.26 12.15 -4.16
C SER A 82 -15.47 12.56 -5.41
N GLN A 83 -15.59 11.79 -6.49
CA GLN A 83 -14.93 12.04 -7.78
C GLN A 83 -15.41 13.33 -8.48
N SER A 84 -16.26 14.11 -7.83
CA SER A 84 -16.66 15.44 -8.28
C SER A 84 -15.53 16.47 -8.20
N ALA A 85 -14.38 16.14 -7.65
CA ALA A 85 -13.18 16.92 -7.88
C ALA A 85 -12.85 16.85 -9.37
N THR A 86 -13.18 17.91 -10.11
CA THR A 86 -12.75 18.16 -11.49
C THR A 86 -11.22 18.31 -11.52
N GLY A 87 -10.52 17.34 -10.99
CA GLY A 87 -9.08 17.29 -10.87
C GLY A 87 -8.47 16.84 -12.18
N ARG A 88 -7.42 17.53 -12.60
CA ARG A 88 -6.62 17.20 -13.77
C ARG A 88 -5.55 16.15 -13.44
N GLY A 89 -5.94 15.05 -12.86
CA GLY A 89 -4.99 13.99 -12.48
C GLY A 89 -5.63 12.61 -12.54
N ALA A 90 -4.80 11.60 -12.68
CA ALA A 90 -5.20 10.20 -12.64
C ALA A 90 -4.20 9.40 -11.80
N VAL A 91 -4.67 8.31 -11.18
CA VAL A 91 -3.84 7.29 -10.55
C VAL A 91 -3.89 6.06 -11.42
N PHE A 92 -2.72 5.48 -11.71
CA PHE A 92 -2.60 4.28 -12.52
C PHE A 92 -1.52 3.37 -11.95
N LEU A 93 -1.61 2.09 -12.26
CA LEU A 93 -0.58 1.12 -11.95
C LEU A 93 0.37 1.01 -13.14
N LEU A 94 1.66 0.97 -12.86
CA LEU A 94 2.70 0.77 -13.85
C LEU A 94 3.24 -0.65 -13.72
N ASP A 95 3.01 -1.48 -14.74
CA ASP A 95 3.53 -2.85 -14.79
C ASP A 95 5.05 -2.84 -14.97
N SER A 96 5.75 -3.47 -14.06
CA SER A 96 7.20 -3.58 -14.15
C SER A 96 7.67 -4.63 -15.16
N GLY A 97 6.81 -5.53 -15.60
CA GLY A 97 7.18 -6.68 -16.42
C GLY A 97 8.05 -7.73 -15.69
N ILE A 98 8.27 -7.54 -14.39
CA ILE A 98 9.12 -8.39 -13.55
C ILE A 98 8.28 -8.95 -12.41
N VAL A 99 8.42 -10.24 -12.13
CA VAL A 99 7.79 -10.85 -10.94
C VAL A 99 8.51 -10.36 -9.69
N GLY A 100 7.75 -9.75 -8.77
CA GLY A 100 8.29 -9.23 -7.51
C GLY A 100 8.42 -10.32 -6.44
N GLU A 101 9.51 -10.29 -5.69
CA GLU A 101 9.72 -11.13 -4.51
C GLU A 101 9.80 -10.25 -3.26
N THR A 102 8.90 -10.47 -2.32
CA THR A 102 8.80 -9.65 -1.09
C THR A 102 10.00 -9.86 -0.15
N ALA A 103 10.44 -11.10 0.04
CA ALA A 103 11.46 -11.42 1.06
C ALA A 103 12.81 -10.72 0.83
N PRO A 104 13.39 -10.69 -0.38
CA PRO A 104 14.61 -9.93 -0.64
C PRO A 104 14.47 -8.44 -0.36
N MET A 105 13.34 -7.84 -0.72
CA MET A 105 13.09 -6.41 -0.51
C MET A 105 12.96 -6.07 0.97
N VAL A 106 12.25 -6.91 1.73
CA VAL A 106 12.16 -6.76 3.20
C VAL A 106 13.56 -6.87 3.84
N ASN A 107 14.39 -7.79 3.38
CA ASN A 107 15.76 -7.94 3.89
C ASN A 107 16.59 -6.67 3.64
N ILE A 108 16.53 -6.08 2.44
CA ILE A 108 17.18 -4.81 2.12
C ILE A 108 16.71 -3.72 3.08
N PHE A 109 15.39 -3.61 3.29
CA PHE A 109 14.84 -2.62 4.20
C PHE A 109 15.32 -2.83 5.64
N MET A 110 15.34 -4.07 6.13
CA MET A 110 15.79 -4.40 7.49
C MET A 110 17.30 -4.11 7.69
N GLU A 111 18.12 -4.36 6.67
CA GLU A 111 19.53 -3.97 6.72
C GLU A 111 19.70 -2.45 6.79
N ASN A 112 18.99 -1.70 5.95
CA ASN A 112 18.99 -0.24 5.98
C ASN A 112 18.53 0.32 7.33
N LEU A 113 17.62 -0.35 8.03
CA LEU A 113 17.17 0.07 9.37
C LEU A 113 18.28 0.03 10.43
N LYS A 114 19.39 -0.66 10.19
CA LYS A 114 20.54 -0.65 11.10
C LYS A 114 21.27 0.71 11.07
N ASP A 115 21.19 1.44 9.96
CA ASP A 115 21.77 2.78 9.82
C ASP A 115 20.93 3.85 10.54
N GLN A 116 21.60 4.69 11.32
CA GLN A 116 20.95 5.76 12.09
C GLN A 116 20.39 6.87 11.17
N GLY A 117 21.11 7.19 10.10
CA GLY A 117 20.69 8.19 9.12
C GLY A 117 19.40 7.78 8.41
N PHE A 118 19.34 6.50 8.00
CA PHE A 118 18.14 5.94 7.38
C PHE A 118 16.92 5.99 8.33
N ARG A 119 17.09 5.60 9.61
CA ARG A 119 16.01 5.73 10.61
C ARG A 119 15.57 7.17 10.82
N LYS A 120 16.51 8.12 10.82
CA LYS A 120 16.19 9.56 10.93
C LYS A 120 15.41 10.04 9.71
N MET A 121 15.85 9.69 8.51
CA MET A 121 15.15 10.00 7.25
C MET A 121 13.72 9.42 7.24
N LEU A 122 13.55 8.16 7.65
CA LEU A 122 12.21 7.55 7.75
C LEU A 122 11.26 8.40 8.61
N LYS A 123 11.70 8.80 9.80
CA LYS A 123 10.87 9.59 10.73
C LYS A 123 10.61 11.01 10.24
N SER A 124 11.64 11.69 9.74
CA SER A 124 11.56 13.12 9.42
C SER A 124 11.04 13.42 8.02
N GLN A 125 11.08 12.45 7.10
CA GLN A 125 10.69 12.66 5.71
C GLN A 125 9.67 11.62 5.24
N PHE A 126 10.01 10.33 5.25
CA PHE A 126 9.15 9.30 4.66
C PHE A 126 7.78 9.22 5.36
N ILE A 127 7.74 9.06 6.67
CA ILE A 127 6.50 9.02 7.45
C ILE A 127 5.75 10.34 7.29
N LYS A 128 6.44 11.47 7.50
CA LYS A 128 5.84 12.80 7.38
C LYS A 128 5.10 13.00 6.05
N TYR A 129 5.75 12.69 4.92
CA TYR A 129 5.11 12.89 3.61
C TYR A 129 4.04 11.83 3.34
N THR A 130 4.20 10.61 3.86
CA THR A 130 3.15 9.59 3.78
C THR A 130 1.89 10.04 4.51
N ASP A 131 2.01 10.49 5.75
CA ASP A 131 0.88 10.97 6.55
C ASP A 131 0.22 12.17 5.88
N SER A 132 1.02 13.13 5.40
CA SER A 132 0.49 14.29 4.67
C SER A 132 -0.26 13.88 3.38
N CYS A 133 0.24 12.89 2.65
CA CYS A 133 -0.46 12.39 1.45
C CYS A 133 -1.80 11.74 1.84
N VAL A 134 -1.83 10.93 2.90
CA VAL A 134 -3.06 10.30 3.39
C VAL A 134 -4.07 11.37 3.82
N GLU A 135 -3.65 12.33 4.62
CA GLU A 135 -4.51 13.43 5.09
C GLU A 135 -5.09 14.24 3.93
N ASN A 136 -4.24 14.67 2.99
CA ASN A 136 -4.69 15.44 1.84
C ASN A 136 -5.62 14.63 0.93
N PHE A 137 -5.38 13.33 0.77
CA PHE A 137 -6.27 12.44 0.03
C PHE A 137 -7.66 12.38 0.68
N LEU A 138 -7.72 12.15 1.99
CA LEU A 138 -8.99 12.06 2.74
C LEU A 138 -9.77 13.37 2.74
N GLN A 139 -9.07 14.51 2.73
CA GLN A 139 -9.67 15.85 2.66
C GLN A 139 -10.04 16.26 1.22
N GLY A 140 -9.61 15.52 0.20
CA GLY A 140 -9.80 15.90 -1.20
C GLY A 140 -8.94 17.08 -1.65
N ASP A 141 -7.90 17.46 -0.89
CA ASP A 141 -6.94 18.50 -1.27
C ASP A 141 -5.92 17.97 -2.28
N MET A 142 -6.34 17.92 -3.53
CA MET A 142 -5.52 17.39 -4.63
C MET A 142 -4.25 18.20 -4.84
N LYS A 143 -4.28 19.51 -4.62
CA LYS A 143 -3.09 20.37 -4.82
C LYS A 143 -1.98 20.02 -3.82
N SER A 144 -2.31 19.93 -2.55
CA SER A 144 -1.35 19.52 -1.51
C SER A 144 -0.95 18.06 -1.66
N LEU A 145 -1.88 17.18 -2.08
CA LEU A 145 -1.59 15.78 -2.37
C LEU A 145 -0.49 15.65 -3.43
N PHE A 146 -0.62 16.31 -4.59
CA PHE A 146 0.40 16.27 -5.65
C PHE A 146 1.75 16.81 -5.16
N LYS A 147 1.76 17.90 -4.40
CA LYS A 147 2.98 18.47 -3.83
C LYS A 147 3.68 17.47 -2.89
N ASN A 148 2.93 16.88 -1.96
CA ASN A 148 3.49 15.93 -1.00
C ASN A 148 3.88 14.60 -1.65
N THR A 149 3.13 14.15 -2.67
CA THR A 149 3.49 12.97 -3.48
C THR A 149 4.81 13.18 -4.21
N LYS A 150 5.07 14.38 -4.74
CA LYS A 150 6.38 14.72 -5.33
C LYS A 150 7.52 14.55 -4.33
N GLU A 151 7.36 15.11 -3.12
CA GLU A 151 8.42 15.02 -2.10
C GLU A 151 8.60 13.57 -1.61
N LEU A 152 7.51 12.83 -1.44
CA LEU A 152 7.57 11.40 -1.12
C LEU A 152 8.27 10.60 -2.23
N SER A 153 7.96 10.89 -3.49
CA SER A 153 8.57 10.27 -4.68
C SER A 153 10.10 10.47 -4.69
N LYS A 154 10.57 11.70 -4.39
CA LYS A 154 12.01 12.00 -4.25
C LYS A 154 12.66 11.20 -3.13
N VAL A 155 12.03 11.17 -1.96
CA VAL A 155 12.53 10.42 -0.81
C VAL A 155 12.66 8.94 -1.13
N VAL A 156 11.65 8.36 -1.81
CA VAL A 156 11.65 6.96 -2.21
C VAL A 156 12.75 6.68 -3.23
N LEU A 157 12.87 7.47 -4.29
CA LEU A 157 13.91 7.27 -5.30
C LEU A 157 15.32 7.36 -4.70
N SER A 158 15.54 8.28 -3.75
CA SER A 158 16.86 8.50 -3.16
C SER A 158 17.26 7.43 -2.14
N ASN A 159 16.30 6.88 -1.38
CA ASN A 159 16.61 6.05 -0.23
C ASN A 159 16.20 4.58 -0.37
N PHE A 160 15.33 4.26 -1.34
CA PHE A 160 14.82 2.91 -1.59
C PHE A 160 15.22 2.40 -2.98
N LYS A 161 16.20 3.02 -3.61
CA LYS A 161 16.64 2.71 -4.97
C LYS A 161 16.87 1.22 -5.23
N PRO A 162 17.50 0.42 -4.33
CA PRO A 162 17.66 -1.02 -4.52
C PRO A 162 16.35 -1.82 -4.55
N MET A 163 15.24 -1.22 -4.09
CA MET A 163 13.91 -1.84 -4.10
C MET A 163 13.10 -1.46 -5.36
N ILE A 164 13.66 -0.57 -6.19
CA ILE A 164 13.05 -0.11 -7.46
C ILE A 164 13.77 -0.82 -8.60
N PRO A 165 13.09 -1.55 -9.51
CA PRO A 165 13.74 -2.13 -10.67
C PRO A 165 14.48 -1.07 -11.49
N GLU A 166 15.72 -1.37 -11.90
CA GLU A 166 16.65 -0.40 -12.47
C GLU A 166 16.08 0.37 -13.68
N GLN A 167 15.31 -0.33 -14.51
CA GLN A 167 14.66 0.24 -15.69
C GLN A 167 13.72 1.42 -15.37
N PHE A 168 13.24 1.54 -14.12
CA PHE A 168 12.35 2.63 -13.71
C PHE A 168 13.08 3.83 -13.10
N HIS A 169 14.37 3.74 -12.80
CA HIS A 169 15.09 4.85 -12.18
C HIS A 169 15.05 6.13 -13.02
N GLN A 170 15.26 6.00 -14.34
CA GLN A 170 15.23 7.16 -15.24
C GLN A 170 13.82 7.72 -15.42
N ILE A 171 12.82 6.85 -15.60
CA ILE A 171 11.40 7.26 -15.69
C ILE A 171 10.99 7.98 -14.43
N TRP A 172 11.37 7.45 -13.26
CA TRP A 172 11.08 8.06 -11.97
C TRP A 172 11.68 9.46 -11.84
N GLN A 173 12.95 9.60 -12.18
CA GLN A 173 13.66 10.86 -12.16
C GLN A 173 13.01 11.88 -13.10
N ASN A 174 12.69 11.48 -14.32
CA ASN A 174 12.03 12.33 -15.31
C ASN A 174 10.70 12.90 -14.79
N GLY A 175 9.84 12.05 -14.18
CA GLY A 175 8.57 12.52 -13.63
C GLY A 175 8.75 13.58 -12.53
N ILE A 176 9.77 13.43 -11.68
CA ILE A 176 10.09 14.43 -10.65
C ILE A 176 10.56 15.76 -11.27
N GLU A 177 11.36 15.72 -12.34
CA GLU A 177 11.94 16.88 -13.00
C GLU A 177 10.91 17.65 -13.84
N THR A 178 10.11 16.92 -14.64
CA THR A 178 9.11 17.52 -15.52
C THR A 178 7.84 17.94 -14.79
N ASN A 179 7.56 17.34 -13.63
CA ASN A 179 6.31 17.45 -12.87
C ASN A 179 5.06 16.90 -13.58
N ASP A 180 5.23 16.01 -14.54
CA ASP A 180 4.13 15.41 -15.29
C ASP A 180 3.48 14.25 -14.51
N TYR A 181 4.27 13.51 -13.74
CA TYR A 181 3.82 12.39 -12.90
C TYR A 181 4.78 12.12 -11.74
N TYR A 182 4.31 11.40 -10.74
CA TYR A 182 5.11 10.99 -9.59
C TYR A 182 4.88 9.51 -9.31
N LEU A 183 5.96 8.76 -9.20
CA LEU A 183 5.90 7.33 -8.91
C LEU A 183 6.07 7.08 -7.40
N LYS A 184 5.54 5.98 -6.94
CA LYS A 184 5.76 5.43 -5.60
C LYS A 184 5.70 3.90 -5.62
N LEU A 185 6.39 3.27 -4.71
CA LEU A 185 6.26 1.82 -4.51
C LEU A 185 4.88 1.49 -3.93
N CYS A 186 4.24 0.46 -4.48
CA CYS A 186 2.97 -0.08 -4.02
C CYS A 186 3.19 -1.41 -3.30
N GLY A 187 3.90 -1.41 -2.17
CA GLY A 187 4.28 -2.62 -1.44
C GLY A 187 5.78 -2.69 -1.22
N SER A 188 6.36 -3.89 -1.26
CA SER A 188 7.79 -4.10 -1.01
C SER A 188 8.70 -3.61 -2.15
N GLY A 189 8.17 -3.40 -3.33
CA GLY A 189 8.97 -3.13 -4.53
C GLY A 189 9.58 -4.40 -5.12
N GLY A 190 10.60 -4.24 -5.96
CA GLY A 190 11.32 -5.34 -6.61
C GLY A 190 10.64 -5.92 -7.85
N GLY A 191 9.40 -5.53 -8.16
CA GLY A 191 8.64 -6.00 -9.31
C GLY A 191 7.14 -5.91 -9.08
N GLY A 192 6.34 -6.44 -10.00
CA GLY A 192 4.88 -6.34 -10.01
C GLY A 192 4.39 -5.00 -10.55
N TYR A 193 3.30 -4.48 -10.00
CA TYR A 193 2.74 -3.16 -10.32
C TYR A 193 3.22 -2.11 -9.36
#